data_178a94ee44ddd79c94ff42c0a0e1e703
#
_entry.id   178a94ee44ddd79c94ff42c0a0e1e703
#
_cell.length_a   1.000
_cell.length_b   1.000
_cell.length_c   1.000
_cell.angle_alpha   90.00
_cell.angle_beta   90.00
_cell.angle_gamma   90.00
#
_symmetry.space_group_name_H-M   'P 1'
#
loop_
_entity.id
_entity.type
_entity.pdbx_description
1 polymer ?
#
loop_
_entity_poly.entity_id
_entity_poly.type
_entity_poly.pdbx_seq_one_letter_code
_entity_poly.pdbx_strand_id
1 'polypeptide(L)'
;MAYIQKINVKYHDKEAGSICELPALYTEKGVVISQIRYLAWYSSKSESWKERSIFSLKLLLTYIDVVPNFENSTLLLKGFTKALLVGTIDYDKMDDELGLYWKARKPRDANNILFHITHYSDFLALQEGFDSSRINPFRKATSYEERLNWCAYYHKHANVFLNHLSNQNDAAFNAKRVRFIDRLLEPKINNEKAMKFPDEHFEKLLYIGMVKGSTPDYKSQAMTMLLNYGGLRKSELFHLYVSDITLHPIYRDEALVRVYHPEIGRSPDSSFANRREYLLESTFYKPRNTYRLSERLYAGWKSPLLTNKDGYFEVIFNPPEKAKEFLISWVNYLKYQRVEPAKTDTHPFAFTNSTGAPETIKNFQRIHKRAVKKIGLEVQKELGTTEHGHRHAYGYRARQLGLSQVEIQKAMHHKSSLSCLVYIQPTSEDIRSKMREIK
;
A
#
# COMPACT_ATOMS: atom_id res chain seq x y z
N MET A 1 -24.32 3.17 22.85
CA MET A 1 -23.20 2.95 21.92
C MET A 1 -21.91 3.08 22.71
N ALA A 2 -21.05 2.07 22.69
CA ALA A 2 -19.73 2.19 23.29
C ALA A 2 -18.97 3.33 22.63
N TYR A 3 -18.48 4.22 23.46
CA TYR A 3 -17.68 5.33 22.99
C TYR A 3 -16.22 4.89 22.85
N ILE A 4 -15.88 4.27 21.71
CA ILE A 4 -14.53 3.82 21.43
C ILE A 4 -13.85 4.81 20.51
N GLN A 5 -12.90 5.55 21.05
CA GLN A 5 -12.11 6.51 20.28
C GLN A 5 -10.69 5.99 19.98
N LYS A 6 -10.19 6.38 18.82
CA LYS A 6 -8.77 6.28 18.53
C LYS A 6 -8.08 7.57 18.95
N ILE A 7 -7.10 7.45 19.82
CA ILE A 7 -6.22 8.54 20.25
C ILE A 7 -4.78 8.20 19.87
N ASN A 8 -3.90 9.18 19.91
CA ASN A 8 -2.47 8.94 19.78
C ASN A 8 -1.79 9.15 21.12
N VAL A 9 -0.93 8.22 21.50
CA VAL A 9 -0.22 8.25 22.77
C VAL A 9 1.29 8.21 22.53
N LYS A 10 2.03 8.90 23.36
CA LYS A 10 3.50 8.74 23.43
C LYS A 10 3.79 7.51 24.30
N TYR A 11 4.40 6.51 23.70
CA TYR A 11 4.84 5.31 24.39
C TYR A 11 6.34 5.39 24.60
N HIS A 12 6.75 5.27 25.87
CA HIS A 12 8.16 5.20 26.22
C HIS A 12 8.56 3.73 26.32
N ASP A 13 9.33 3.28 25.34
CA ASP A 13 9.92 1.94 25.34
C ASP A 13 11.15 1.95 26.27
N LYS A 14 11.00 1.33 27.44
CA LYS A 14 12.08 1.30 28.44
C LYS A 14 13.25 0.43 28.00
N GLU A 15 13.01 -0.60 27.18
CA GLU A 15 14.07 -1.51 26.72
C GLU A 15 14.89 -0.88 25.59
N ALA A 16 14.20 -0.21 24.65
CA ALA A 16 14.87 0.48 23.53
C ALA A 16 15.29 1.93 23.86
N GLY A 17 14.91 2.48 25.02
CA GLY A 17 15.17 3.85 25.41
C GLY A 17 14.55 4.91 24.50
N SER A 18 13.60 4.52 23.65
CA SER A 18 13.02 5.37 22.63
C SER A 18 11.57 5.76 22.94
N ILE A 19 11.19 6.98 22.52
CA ILE A 19 9.80 7.44 22.59
C ILE A 19 9.20 7.27 21.21
N CYS A 20 8.15 6.47 21.10
CA CYS A 20 7.38 6.33 19.86
C CYS A 20 5.93 6.77 20.06
N GLU A 21 5.36 7.37 19.02
CA GLU A 21 3.94 7.68 19.03
C GLU A 21 3.17 6.52 18.39
N LEU A 22 2.22 5.98 19.15
CA LEU A 22 1.38 4.85 18.72
C LEU A 22 -0.10 5.24 18.76
N PRO A 23 -0.90 4.76 17.80
CA PRO A 23 -2.33 4.86 17.90
C PRO A 23 -2.84 3.91 19.00
N ALA A 24 -3.76 4.38 19.84
CA ALA A 24 -4.35 3.64 20.94
C ALA A 24 -5.88 3.69 20.87
N LEU A 25 -6.55 2.68 21.41
CA LEU A 25 -7.99 2.68 21.64
C LEU A 25 -8.29 3.15 23.04
N TYR A 26 -9.18 4.13 23.12
CA TYR A 26 -9.73 4.64 24.37
C TYR A 26 -11.20 4.20 24.46
N THR A 27 -11.52 3.51 25.55
CA THR A 27 -12.85 3.03 25.88
C THR A 27 -13.38 3.73 27.14
N GLU A 28 -14.60 3.48 27.54
CA GLU A 28 -15.16 3.97 28.81
C GLU A 28 -14.34 3.50 30.03
N LYS A 29 -13.67 2.35 29.91
CA LYS A 29 -12.76 1.80 30.94
C LYS A 29 -11.32 2.32 30.85
N GLY A 30 -11.07 3.30 29.98
CA GLY A 30 -9.76 3.88 29.75
C GLY A 30 -9.03 3.33 28.51
N VAL A 31 -7.73 3.53 28.47
CA VAL A 31 -6.89 3.13 27.33
C VAL A 31 -6.62 1.62 27.35
N VAL A 32 -6.75 0.97 26.20
CA VAL A 32 -6.40 -0.46 26.04
C VAL A 32 -4.88 -0.63 26.01
N ILE A 33 -4.26 -0.73 27.18
CA ILE A 33 -2.79 -0.77 27.36
C ILE A 33 -2.15 -1.96 26.63
N SER A 34 -2.82 -3.14 26.68
CA SER A 34 -2.34 -4.36 26.00
C SER A 34 -2.18 -4.17 24.49
N GLN A 35 -3.06 -3.36 23.88
CA GLN A 35 -2.99 -3.04 22.47
C GLN A 35 -1.80 -2.12 22.14
N ILE A 36 -1.46 -1.18 23.03
CA ILE A 36 -0.26 -0.33 22.87
C ILE A 36 1.00 -1.17 22.94
N ARG A 37 1.10 -2.07 23.94
CA ARG A 37 2.23 -3.02 24.06
C ARG A 37 2.37 -3.91 22.82
N TYR A 38 1.26 -4.39 22.28
CA TYR A 38 1.25 -5.15 21.05
C TYR A 38 1.80 -4.37 19.85
N LEU A 39 1.39 -3.11 19.67
CA LEU A 39 1.92 -2.27 18.59
C LEU A 39 3.39 -1.88 18.80
N ALA A 40 3.82 -1.69 20.04
CA ALA A 40 5.21 -1.45 20.36
C ALA A 40 6.08 -2.67 20.03
N TRP A 41 5.65 -3.87 20.40
CA TRP A 41 6.32 -5.12 20.05
C TRP A 41 6.48 -5.28 18.53
N TYR A 42 5.48 -4.87 17.76
CA TYR A 42 5.51 -4.88 16.30
C TYR A 42 5.86 -3.50 15.72
N SER A 43 6.75 -2.74 16.36
CA SER A 43 7.16 -1.38 15.96
C SER A 43 7.65 -1.30 14.50
N SER A 44 8.34 -2.34 14.02
CA SER A 44 8.85 -2.46 12.64
C SER A 44 7.76 -2.60 11.56
N LYS A 45 6.50 -2.86 11.93
CA LYS A 45 5.39 -2.94 10.97
C LYS A 45 5.02 -1.55 10.46
N SER A 46 4.53 -1.51 9.21
CA SER A 46 4.10 -0.27 8.56
C SER A 46 2.94 0.41 9.30
N GLU A 47 2.86 1.74 9.19
CA GLU A 47 1.75 2.51 9.76
C GLU A 47 0.38 2.00 9.27
N SER A 48 0.27 1.60 8.00
CA SER A 48 -0.96 0.99 7.46
C SER A 48 -1.36 -0.31 8.17
N TRP A 49 -0.37 -1.11 8.61
CA TRP A 49 -0.62 -2.33 9.36
C TRP A 49 -1.12 -2.01 10.78
N LYS A 50 -0.49 -1.07 11.46
CA LYS A 50 -0.88 -0.60 12.79
C LYS A 50 -2.31 -0.03 12.78
N GLU A 51 -2.63 0.81 11.80
CA GLU A 51 -3.96 1.40 11.62
C GLU A 51 -5.04 0.34 11.35
N ARG A 52 -4.74 -0.68 10.56
CA ARG A 52 -5.69 -1.79 10.32
C ARG A 52 -5.89 -2.63 11.57
N SER A 53 -4.85 -2.85 12.36
CA SER A 53 -4.96 -3.54 13.64
C SER A 53 -5.91 -2.81 14.59
N ILE A 54 -5.71 -1.50 14.76
CA ILE A 54 -6.60 -0.64 15.55
C ILE A 54 -8.03 -0.69 15.03
N PHE A 55 -8.22 -0.53 13.73
CA PHE A 55 -9.54 -0.56 13.11
C PHE A 55 -10.26 -1.89 13.38
N SER A 56 -9.54 -3.01 13.25
CA SER A 56 -10.10 -4.35 13.47
C SER A 56 -10.52 -4.56 14.93
N LEU A 57 -9.67 -4.13 15.87
CA LEU A 57 -10.00 -4.20 17.30
C LEU A 57 -11.14 -3.26 17.69
N LYS A 58 -11.18 -2.05 17.12
CA LYS A 58 -12.30 -1.13 17.33
C LYS A 58 -13.63 -1.78 16.92
N LEU A 59 -13.69 -2.41 15.74
CA LEU A 59 -14.88 -3.10 15.27
C LEU A 59 -15.30 -4.23 16.23
N LEU A 60 -14.34 -5.07 16.67
CA LEU A 60 -14.62 -6.15 17.60
C LEU A 60 -15.17 -5.62 18.93
N LEU A 61 -14.50 -4.63 19.52
CA LEU A 61 -14.95 -4.03 20.79
C LEU A 61 -16.33 -3.39 20.65
N THR A 62 -16.61 -2.70 19.54
CA THR A 62 -17.94 -2.15 19.26
C THR A 62 -19.01 -3.24 19.16
N TYR A 63 -18.66 -4.40 18.56
CA TYR A 63 -19.57 -5.54 18.47
C TYR A 63 -19.83 -6.18 19.84
N ILE A 64 -18.79 -6.36 20.66
CA ILE A 64 -18.89 -6.91 22.03
C ILE A 64 -19.83 -6.05 22.90
N ASP A 65 -19.78 -4.76 22.72
CA ASP A 65 -20.59 -3.82 23.51
C ASP A 65 -22.10 -3.94 23.23
N VAL A 66 -22.48 -4.27 22.01
CA VAL A 66 -23.90 -4.43 21.62
C VAL A 66 -24.39 -5.89 21.73
N VAL A 67 -23.48 -6.86 21.84
CA VAL A 67 -23.76 -8.29 22.01
C VAL A 67 -23.08 -8.80 23.29
N PRO A 68 -23.56 -8.40 24.48
CA PRO A 68 -22.87 -8.70 25.74
C PRO A 68 -22.99 -10.18 26.15
N ASN A 69 -24.01 -10.89 25.69
CA ASN A 69 -24.31 -12.27 26.09
C ASN A 69 -23.82 -13.25 25.05
N PHE A 70 -22.63 -13.80 25.24
CA PHE A 70 -22.10 -14.89 24.43
C PHE A 70 -21.56 -16.01 25.32
N GLU A 71 -21.79 -17.25 24.93
CA GLU A 71 -21.40 -18.43 25.72
C GLU A 71 -19.87 -18.58 25.77
N ASN A 72 -19.19 -18.28 24.66
CA ASN A 72 -17.74 -18.34 24.61
C ASN A 72 -17.17 -17.41 23.51
N SER A 73 -15.87 -17.11 23.62
CA SER A 73 -15.17 -16.20 22.72
C SER A 73 -15.17 -16.66 21.25
N THR A 74 -15.24 -17.96 21.00
CA THR A 74 -15.26 -18.51 19.63
C THR A 74 -16.62 -18.28 18.97
N LEU A 75 -17.72 -18.45 19.70
CA LEU A 75 -19.07 -18.16 19.22
C LEU A 75 -19.24 -16.66 18.97
N LEU A 76 -18.71 -15.82 19.86
CA LEU A 76 -18.65 -14.37 19.66
C LEU A 76 -17.94 -14.04 18.32
N LEU A 77 -16.75 -14.59 18.09
CA LEU A 77 -16.00 -14.34 16.88
C LEU A 77 -16.71 -14.85 15.63
N LYS A 78 -17.43 -15.97 15.73
CA LYS A 78 -18.26 -16.51 14.64
C LYS A 78 -19.42 -15.56 14.29
N GLY A 79 -20.14 -15.05 15.32
CA GLY A 79 -21.21 -14.06 15.16
C GLY A 79 -20.68 -12.76 14.55
N PHE A 80 -19.56 -12.26 15.07
CA PHE A 80 -18.88 -11.10 14.53
C PHE A 80 -18.51 -11.27 13.06
N THR A 81 -17.97 -12.43 12.69
CA THR A 81 -17.60 -12.75 11.31
C THR A 81 -18.82 -12.73 10.38
N LYS A 82 -19.95 -13.30 10.85
CA LYS A 82 -21.21 -13.27 10.12
C LYS A 82 -21.70 -11.82 9.94
N ALA A 83 -21.64 -10.99 10.98
CA ALA A 83 -22.03 -9.58 10.91
C ALA A 83 -21.15 -8.78 9.95
N LEU A 84 -19.85 -9.09 9.84
CA LEU A 84 -18.98 -8.47 8.85
C LEU A 84 -19.36 -8.83 7.41
N LEU A 85 -19.77 -10.09 7.15
CA LEU A 85 -20.04 -10.59 5.79
C LEU A 85 -21.40 -10.17 5.28
N VAL A 86 -22.41 -10.30 6.12
CA VAL A 86 -23.82 -10.03 5.75
C VAL A 86 -24.16 -8.56 5.95
N GLY A 87 -23.45 -7.89 6.86
CA GLY A 87 -23.87 -6.61 7.40
C GLY A 87 -24.84 -6.80 8.56
N THR A 88 -25.25 -5.68 9.17
CA THR A 88 -26.20 -5.66 10.29
C THR A 88 -27.49 -4.94 9.93
N ILE A 89 -27.52 -4.24 8.78
CA ILE A 89 -28.67 -3.46 8.31
C ILE A 89 -29.72 -4.40 7.70
N ASP A 90 -30.92 -4.35 8.24
CA ASP A 90 -32.12 -4.90 7.58
C ASP A 90 -32.62 -3.87 6.56
N TYR A 91 -32.37 -4.14 5.28
CA TYR A 91 -32.75 -3.22 4.19
C TYR A 91 -34.27 -3.19 3.93
N ASP A 92 -34.99 -4.20 4.34
CA ASP A 92 -36.47 -4.24 4.17
C ASP A 92 -37.15 -3.33 5.19
N LYS A 93 -36.61 -3.29 6.40
CA LYS A 93 -37.08 -2.42 7.48
C LYS A 93 -36.35 -1.09 7.56
N MET A 94 -35.25 -0.92 6.80
CA MET A 94 -34.32 0.23 6.89
C MET A 94 -33.82 0.48 8.32
N ASP A 95 -33.62 -0.59 9.08
CA ASP A 95 -33.26 -0.54 10.50
C ASP A 95 -32.09 -1.53 10.79
N ASP A 96 -31.51 -1.42 11.96
CA ASP A 96 -30.46 -2.31 12.48
C ASP A 96 -30.73 -2.61 13.97
N GLU A 97 -31.16 -3.80 14.27
CA GLU A 97 -31.43 -4.25 15.65
C GLU A 97 -30.25 -4.09 16.60
N LEU A 98 -29.01 -4.14 16.05
CA LEU A 98 -27.78 -3.94 16.81
C LEU A 98 -27.34 -2.48 16.86
N GLY A 99 -27.94 -1.59 16.08
CA GLY A 99 -27.57 -0.17 15.99
C GLY A 99 -26.15 0.08 15.45
N LEU A 100 -25.52 -0.89 14.78
CA LEU A 100 -24.16 -0.79 14.24
C LEU A 100 -24.12 -0.17 12.85
N TYR A 101 -25.17 -0.35 12.08
CA TYR A 101 -25.32 0.10 10.68
C TYR A 101 -24.15 -0.32 9.77
N TRP A 102 -23.69 -1.56 9.94
CA TRP A 102 -22.62 -2.10 9.15
C TRP A 102 -23.14 -2.63 7.82
N LYS A 103 -22.51 -2.17 6.75
CA LYS A 103 -22.72 -2.73 5.41
C LYS A 103 -21.93 -4.04 5.25
N ALA A 104 -22.45 -4.96 4.45
CA ALA A 104 -21.78 -6.19 4.08
C ALA A 104 -20.37 -5.93 3.52
N ARG A 105 -19.40 -6.69 3.98
CA ARG A 105 -17.99 -6.59 3.55
C ARG A 105 -17.62 -7.76 2.65
N LYS A 106 -16.69 -7.51 1.73
CA LYS A 106 -16.11 -8.58 0.91
C LYS A 106 -15.35 -9.56 1.83
N PRO A 107 -15.34 -10.88 1.52
CA PRO A 107 -14.63 -11.88 2.31
C PRO A 107 -13.17 -11.54 2.54
N ARG A 108 -12.48 -10.96 1.55
CA ARG A 108 -11.09 -10.48 1.69
C ARG A 108 -10.92 -9.44 2.81
N ASP A 109 -11.86 -8.51 2.94
CA ASP A 109 -11.78 -7.47 3.98
C ASP A 109 -12.09 -8.07 5.35
N ALA A 110 -13.09 -8.99 5.44
CA ALA A 110 -13.38 -9.74 6.65
C ALA A 110 -12.20 -10.60 7.09
N ASN A 111 -11.54 -11.32 6.17
CA ASN A 111 -10.32 -12.08 6.43
C ASN A 111 -9.18 -11.21 6.99
N ASN A 112 -9.00 -10.00 6.47
CA ASN A 112 -7.99 -9.08 6.98
C ASN A 112 -8.30 -8.63 8.42
N ILE A 113 -9.57 -8.36 8.72
CA ILE A 113 -10.02 -8.00 10.07
C ILE A 113 -9.78 -9.17 11.03
N LEU A 114 -10.21 -10.37 10.67
CA LEU A 114 -10.00 -11.58 11.45
C LEU A 114 -8.52 -11.89 11.70
N PHE A 115 -7.68 -11.67 10.68
CA PHE A 115 -6.22 -11.82 10.83
C PHE A 115 -5.68 -10.94 11.94
N HIS A 116 -6.01 -9.64 11.96
CA HIS A 116 -5.52 -8.73 12.98
C HIS A 116 -6.03 -9.06 14.38
N ILE A 117 -7.28 -9.46 14.51
CA ILE A 117 -7.88 -9.87 15.79
C ILE A 117 -7.22 -11.16 16.31
N THR A 118 -7.10 -12.16 15.45
CA THR A 118 -6.47 -13.45 15.81
C THR A 118 -5.01 -13.23 16.23
N HIS A 119 -4.26 -12.42 15.46
CA HIS A 119 -2.86 -12.14 15.73
C HIS A 119 -2.66 -11.37 17.05
N TYR A 120 -3.56 -10.44 17.37
CA TYR A 120 -3.55 -9.76 18.66
C TYR A 120 -3.88 -10.70 19.82
N SER A 121 -4.89 -11.55 19.68
CA SER A 121 -5.25 -12.54 20.68
C SER A 121 -4.14 -13.57 20.91
N ASP A 122 -3.42 -13.97 19.85
CA ASP A 122 -2.25 -14.85 19.98
C ASP A 122 -1.11 -14.18 20.76
N PHE A 123 -0.86 -12.90 20.50
CA PHE A 123 0.11 -12.12 21.25
C PHE A 123 -0.24 -12.09 22.73
N LEU A 124 -1.50 -11.83 23.09
CA LEU A 124 -1.94 -11.82 24.48
C LEU A 124 -1.75 -13.19 25.15
N ALA A 125 -2.08 -14.26 24.45
CA ALA A 125 -1.96 -15.62 24.99
C ALA A 125 -0.50 -16.08 25.21
N LEU A 126 0.48 -15.33 24.71
CA LEU A 126 1.91 -15.58 24.89
C LEU A 126 2.53 -14.72 26.02
N GLN A 127 1.79 -13.74 26.56
CA GLN A 127 2.30 -12.87 27.62
C GLN A 127 2.20 -13.58 28.98
N GLU A 128 3.25 -13.49 29.78
CA GLU A 128 3.26 -14.00 31.15
C GLU A 128 2.20 -13.28 32.00
N GLY A 129 1.49 -14.04 32.81
CA GLY A 129 0.42 -13.52 33.66
C GLY A 129 -0.91 -13.27 32.93
N PHE A 130 -1.00 -13.56 31.64
CA PHE A 130 -2.24 -13.46 30.85
C PHE A 130 -2.83 -14.86 30.66
N ASP A 131 -3.69 -15.29 31.57
CA ASP A 131 -4.44 -16.55 31.44
C ASP A 131 -5.64 -16.37 30.52
N SER A 132 -5.40 -15.96 29.27
CA SER A 132 -6.47 -15.75 28.31
C SER A 132 -6.48 -16.87 27.26
N SER A 133 -7.66 -17.50 27.12
CA SER A 133 -7.90 -18.38 25.98
C SER A 133 -7.87 -17.58 24.69
N ARG A 134 -7.27 -18.16 23.63
CA ARG A 134 -7.27 -17.54 22.30
C ARG A 134 -8.71 -17.38 21.80
N ILE A 135 -9.03 -16.21 21.27
CA ILE A 135 -10.36 -15.94 20.69
C ILE A 135 -10.67 -16.84 19.49
N ASN A 136 -9.62 -17.25 18.77
CA ASN A 136 -9.69 -18.20 17.65
C ASN A 136 -8.72 -19.36 17.93
N PRO A 137 -9.12 -20.34 18.77
CA PRO A 137 -8.27 -21.46 19.16
C PRO A 137 -7.95 -22.37 17.97
N PHE A 138 -6.95 -23.22 18.15
CA PHE A 138 -6.64 -24.27 17.19
C PHE A 138 -7.54 -25.49 17.44
N ARG A 139 -7.92 -26.15 16.35
CA ARG A 139 -8.52 -27.50 16.33
C ARG A 139 -7.62 -28.46 15.58
N LYS A 140 -7.86 -29.75 15.72
CA LYS A 140 -7.20 -30.77 14.92
C LYS A 140 -7.59 -30.62 13.45
N ALA A 141 -6.59 -30.65 12.56
CA ALA A 141 -6.81 -30.65 11.14
C ALA A 141 -7.44 -31.99 10.66
N THR A 142 -8.28 -31.90 9.66
CA THR A 142 -8.70 -33.10 8.90
C THR A 142 -7.54 -33.59 8.04
N SER A 143 -7.58 -34.84 7.57
CA SER A 143 -6.54 -35.41 6.69
C SER A 143 -6.33 -34.59 5.40
N TYR A 144 -7.38 -33.94 4.91
CA TYR A 144 -7.30 -33.02 3.74
C TYR A 144 -6.59 -31.72 4.09
N GLU A 145 -6.97 -31.07 5.19
CA GLU A 145 -6.35 -29.84 5.67
C GLU A 145 -4.88 -30.04 6.03
N GLU A 146 -4.55 -31.17 6.66
CA GLU A 146 -3.17 -31.53 7.00
C GLU A 146 -2.32 -31.62 5.71
N ARG A 147 -2.84 -32.27 4.66
CA ARG A 147 -2.16 -32.35 3.36
C ARG A 147 -1.97 -30.96 2.74
N LEU A 148 -2.98 -30.11 2.79
CA LEU A 148 -2.87 -28.72 2.29
C LEU A 148 -1.82 -27.92 3.08
N ASN A 149 -1.78 -28.07 4.41
CA ASN A 149 -0.79 -27.42 5.25
C ASN A 149 0.63 -27.87 4.90
N TRP A 150 0.84 -29.17 4.65
CA TRP A 150 2.12 -29.68 4.18
C TRP A 150 2.50 -29.13 2.81
N CYS A 151 1.58 -29.10 1.85
CA CYS A 151 1.83 -28.48 0.54
C CYS A 151 2.22 -27.00 0.70
N ALA A 152 1.50 -26.23 1.52
CA ALA A 152 1.82 -24.83 1.80
C ALA A 152 3.18 -24.66 2.49
N TYR A 153 3.54 -25.55 3.42
CA TYR A 153 4.84 -25.59 4.07
C TYR A 153 5.96 -25.81 3.05
N TYR A 154 5.88 -26.86 2.25
CA TYR A 154 6.90 -27.14 1.23
C TYR A 154 7.02 -26.04 0.19
N HIS A 155 5.91 -25.49 -0.29
CA HIS A 155 5.93 -24.36 -1.23
C HIS A 155 6.59 -23.11 -0.63
N LYS A 156 6.33 -22.83 0.64
CA LYS A 156 6.93 -21.68 1.33
C LYS A 156 8.43 -21.87 1.55
N HIS A 157 8.86 -23.11 1.82
CA HIS A 157 10.23 -23.43 2.20
C HIS A 157 11.09 -23.94 1.04
N ALA A 158 10.53 -24.15 -0.15
CA ALA A 158 11.25 -24.67 -1.32
C ALA A 158 12.53 -23.90 -1.68
N ASN A 159 12.56 -22.58 -1.38
CA ASN A 159 13.67 -21.69 -1.72
C ASN A 159 14.28 -20.97 -0.49
N VAL A 160 14.08 -21.52 0.71
CA VAL A 160 14.65 -20.92 1.93
C VAL A 160 16.06 -21.45 2.17
N PHE A 161 17.06 -20.55 2.18
CA PHE A 161 18.48 -20.87 2.32
C PHE A 161 18.82 -21.72 3.55
N LEU A 162 18.14 -21.52 4.67
CA LEU A 162 18.36 -22.27 5.92
C LEU A 162 17.26 -23.28 6.22
N ASN A 163 16.58 -23.83 5.21
CA ASN A 163 15.50 -24.80 5.41
C ASN A 163 15.92 -26.06 6.18
N HIS A 164 17.18 -26.47 6.05
CA HIS A 164 17.74 -27.61 6.79
C HIS A 164 17.82 -27.39 8.31
N LEU A 165 17.77 -26.11 8.77
CA LEU A 165 17.74 -25.76 10.20
C LEU A 165 16.30 -25.64 10.72
N SER A 166 15.28 -25.75 9.87
CA SER A 166 13.90 -25.71 10.31
C SER A 166 13.57 -27.00 11.08
N ASN A 167 12.95 -26.81 12.26
CA ASN A 167 12.57 -27.94 13.10
C ASN A 167 11.39 -28.69 12.45
N GLN A 168 11.63 -29.90 11.96
CA GLN A 168 10.59 -30.75 11.34
C GLN A 168 9.45 -31.09 12.30
N ASN A 169 9.75 -31.23 13.60
CA ASN A 169 8.73 -31.49 14.62
C ASN A 169 7.74 -30.32 14.72
N ASP A 170 8.21 -29.07 14.66
CA ASP A 170 7.34 -27.89 14.66
C ASP A 170 6.49 -27.84 13.39
N ALA A 171 7.05 -28.19 12.24
CA ALA A 171 6.32 -28.28 10.98
C ALA A 171 5.20 -29.33 11.04
N ALA A 172 5.50 -30.54 11.56
CA ALA A 172 4.52 -31.61 11.73
C ALA A 172 3.42 -31.20 12.72
N PHE A 173 3.80 -30.57 13.83
CA PHE A 173 2.84 -30.10 14.82
C PHE A 173 1.90 -29.01 14.23
N ASN A 174 2.45 -28.07 13.46
CA ASN A 174 1.68 -27.04 12.81
C ASN A 174 0.80 -27.57 11.66
N ALA A 175 1.25 -28.57 10.92
CA ALA A 175 0.45 -29.19 9.86
C ALA A 175 -0.83 -29.86 10.39
N LYS A 176 -0.80 -30.39 11.60
CA LYS A 176 -1.92 -31.06 12.26
C LYS A 176 -2.94 -30.13 12.90
N ARG A 177 -2.75 -28.83 12.79
CA ARG A 177 -3.60 -27.82 13.44
C ARG A 177 -4.12 -26.81 12.44
N VAL A 178 -5.40 -26.47 12.59
CA VAL A 178 -6.05 -25.37 11.88
C VAL A 178 -6.80 -24.49 12.85
N ARG A 179 -7.04 -23.24 12.49
CA ARG A 179 -7.87 -22.35 13.31
C ARG A 179 -9.32 -22.82 13.29
N PHE A 180 -10.03 -22.63 14.40
CA PHE A 180 -11.45 -22.99 14.49
C PHE A 180 -12.27 -22.19 13.46
N ILE A 181 -12.03 -20.90 13.36
CA ILE A 181 -12.54 -20.05 12.28
C ILE A 181 -11.43 -19.90 11.25
N ASP A 182 -11.58 -20.58 10.14
CA ASP A 182 -10.64 -20.54 9.03
C ASP A 182 -10.91 -19.34 8.10
N ARG A 183 -10.01 -19.13 7.15
CA ARG A 183 -10.21 -18.13 6.12
C ARG A 183 -11.45 -18.43 5.30
N LEU A 184 -12.25 -17.40 5.12
CA LEU A 184 -13.38 -17.45 4.20
C LEU A 184 -12.84 -17.64 2.78
N LEU A 185 -13.27 -18.73 2.14
CA LEU A 185 -12.88 -19.02 0.77
C LEU A 185 -13.59 -18.05 -0.17
N GLU A 186 -12.81 -17.34 -0.94
CA GLU A 186 -13.33 -16.60 -2.10
C GLU A 186 -13.15 -17.49 -3.34
N PRO A 187 -14.14 -17.54 -4.22
CA PRO A 187 -13.90 -18.11 -5.55
C PRO A 187 -12.74 -17.31 -6.17
N LYS A 188 -11.74 -18.01 -6.70
CA LYS A 188 -10.65 -17.37 -7.44
C LYS A 188 -11.24 -16.78 -8.73
N ILE A 189 -11.76 -15.58 -8.64
CA ILE A 189 -12.08 -14.78 -9.81
C ILE A 189 -10.74 -14.28 -10.35
N ASN A 190 -10.26 -14.91 -11.40
CA ASN A 190 -9.18 -14.36 -12.19
C ASN A 190 -9.74 -13.12 -12.89
N ASN A 191 -9.50 -11.94 -12.33
CA ASN A 191 -9.73 -10.70 -13.06
C ASN A 191 -8.76 -10.70 -14.24
N GLU A 192 -9.25 -11.04 -15.41
CA GLU A 192 -8.47 -11.19 -16.63
C GLU A 192 -7.70 -9.93 -17.01
N LYS A 193 -8.15 -8.76 -16.56
CA LYS A 193 -7.48 -7.47 -16.88
C LYS A 193 -7.42 -6.54 -15.67
N ALA A 194 -6.22 -6.05 -15.38
CA ALA A 194 -6.10 -4.84 -14.58
C ALA A 194 -6.58 -3.65 -15.43
N MET A 195 -7.49 -2.86 -14.90
CA MET A 195 -8.05 -1.72 -15.64
C MET A 195 -6.97 -0.66 -15.80
N LYS A 196 -6.52 -0.44 -17.03
CA LYS A 196 -5.53 0.58 -17.40
C LYS A 196 -6.19 1.90 -17.74
N PHE A 197 -5.46 3.00 -17.59
CA PHE A 197 -5.89 4.28 -18.14
C PHE A 197 -5.97 4.16 -19.68
N PRO A 198 -7.08 4.66 -20.32
CA PRO A 198 -7.24 4.58 -21.76
C PRO A 198 -6.14 5.36 -22.51
N ASP A 199 -5.36 4.68 -23.34
CA ASP A 199 -4.20 5.28 -24.00
C ASP A 199 -4.61 6.45 -24.94
N GLU A 200 -5.75 6.34 -25.62
CA GLU A 200 -6.32 7.34 -26.52
C GLU A 200 -6.70 8.67 -25.83
N HIS A 201 -6.90 8.62 -24.52
CA HIS A 201 -7.25 9.82 -23.73
C HIS A 201 -6.05 10.43 -22.98
N PHE A 202 -4.89 9.79 -23.02
CA PHE A 202 -3.76 10.22 -22.19
C PHE A 202 -3.19 11.57 -22.62
N GLU A 203 -2.99 11.78 -23.92
CA GLU A 203 -2.53 13.06 -24.45
C GLU A 203 -3.54 14.19 -24.16
N LYS A 204 -4.85 13.91 -24.27
CA LYS A 204 -5.90 14.86 -23.88
C LYS A 204 -5.82 15.20 -22.38
N LEU A 205 -5.53 14.21 -21.52
CA LEU A 205 -5.37 14.43 -20.09
C LEU A 205 -4.23 15.39 -19.82
N LEU A 206 -3.07 15.20 -20.46
CA LEU A 206 -1.89 16.05 -20.27
C LEU A 206 -2.13 17.47 -20.79
N TYR A 207 -2.56 17.63 -22.03
CA TYR A 207 -2.53 18.93 -22.73
C TYR A 207 -3.85 19.71 -22.69
N ILE A 208 -4.97 19.04 -22.36
CA ILE A 208 -6.27 19.68 -22.17
C ILE A 208 -6.71 19.62 -20.71
N GLY A 209 -6.55 18.44 -20.08
CA GLY A 209 -6.97 18.22 -18.69
C GLY A 209 -6.13 18.99 -17.69
N MET A 210 -4.80 18.91 -17.82
CA MET A 210 -3.84 19.53 -16.90
C MET A 210 -3.40 20.91 -17.35
N VAL A 211 -4.35 21.84 -17.36
CA VAL A 211 -4.17 23.24 -17.72
C VAL A 211 -4.84 24.11 -16.66
N LYS A 212 -4.17 25.17 -16.22
CA LYS A 212 -4.67 26.22 -15.31
C LYS A 212 -4.96 27.49 -16.11
N GLY A 213 -6.24 27.79 -16.32
CA GLY A 213 -6.62 28.84 -17.27
C GLY A 213 -6.15 28.46 -18.68
N SER A 214 -5.28 29.29 -19.28
CA SER A 214 -4.64 29.06 -20.58
C SER A 214 -3.23 28.44 -20.47
N THR A 215 -2.66 28.33 -19.29
CA THR A 215 -1.28 27.86 -19.10
C THR A 215 -1.22 26.37 -18.73
N PRO A 216 -0.29 25.58 -19.31
CA PRO A 216 -0.07 24.18 -18.92
C PRO A 216 0.30 24.07 -17.45
N ASP A 217 -0.24 23.08 -16.74
CA ASP A 217 0.21 22.71 -15.39
C ASP A 217 1.38 21.74 -15.49
N TYR A 218 2.58 22.27 -15.79
CA TYR A 218 3.80 21.48 -16.00
C TYR A 218 4.11 20.54 -14.85
N LYS A 219 3.85 20.97 -13.60
CA LYS A 219 4.00 20.11 -12.42
C LYS A 219 3.14 18.85 -12.53
N SER A 220 1.85 19.04 -12.76
CA SER A 220 0.90 17.92 -12.81
C SER A 220 1.13 17.04 -14.04
N GLN A 221 1.54 17.65 -15.16
CA GLN A 221 1.95 16.92 -16.37
C GLN A 221 3.16 16.02 -16.07
N ALA A 222 4.24 16.57 -15.51
CA ALA A 222 5.44 15.81 -15.16
C ALA A 222 5.13 14.68 -14.19
N MET A 223 4.37 14.93 -13.12
CA MET A 223 3.93 13.89 -12.18
C MET A 223 3.15 12.77 -12.87
N THR A 224 2.24 13.12 -13.78
CA THR A 224 1.40 12.13 -14.48
C THR A 224 2.18 11.34 -15.53
N MET A 225 3.15 11.98 -16.20
CA MET A 225 4.10 11.28 -17.09
C MET A 225 4.92 10.22 -16.35
N LEU A 226 5.41 10.53 -15.15
CA LEU A 226 6.12 9.56 -14.31
C LEU A 226 5.24 8.36 -13.93
N LEU A 227 3.93 8.57 -13.74
CA LEU A 227 3.01 7.45 -13.50
C LEU A 227 2.75 6.62 -14.75
N ASN A 228 2.48 7.28 -15.88
CA ASN A 228 2.07 6.61 -17.12
C ASN A 228 3.25 6.06 -17.91
N TYR A 229 4.25 6.88 -18.18
CA TYR A 229 5.41 6.50 -18.99
C TYR A 229 6.59 6.00 -18.15
N GLY A 230 6.68 6.38 -16.88
CA GLY A 230 7.69 5.88 -15.95
C GLY A 230 7.24 4.71 -15.08
N GLY A 231 5.94 4.38 -15.10
CA GLY A 231 5.39 3.25 -14.35
C GLY A 231 5.45 3.38 -12.83
N LEU A 232 5.70 4.56 -12.26
CA LEU A 232 5.81 4.77 -10.82
C LEU A 232 4.48 4.54 -10.08
N ARG A 233 4.57 4.15 -8.82
CA ARG A 233 3.41 4.22 -7.91
C ARG A 233 3.19 5.66 -7.48
N LYS A 234 1.94 6.05 -7.30
CA LYS A 234 1.56 7.40 -6.88
C LYS A 234 2.38 7.91 -5.69
N SER A 235 2.57 7.09 -4.65
CA SER A 235 3.31 7.52 -3.48
C SER A 235 4.82 7.73 -3.74
N GLU A 236 5.39 7.05 -4.73
CA GLU A 236 6.81 7.17 -5.08
C GLU A 236 7.17 8.56 -5.59
N LEU A 237 6.25 9.25 -6.27
CA LEU A 237 6.42 10.63 -6.73
C LEU A 237 6.79 11.61 -5.59
N PHE A 238 6.27 11.36 -4.41
CA PHE A 238 6.39 12.27 -3.27
C PHE A 238 7.67 12.03 -2.44
N HIS A 239 8.46 11.04 -2.81
CA HIS A 239 9.78 10.78 -2.23
C HIS A 239 10.93 11.36 -3.07
N LEU A 240 10.61 11.83 -4.28
CA LEU A 240 11.61 12.42 -5.18
C LEU A 240 12.12 13.75 -4.63
N TYR A 241 13.43 13.96 -4.72
CA TYR A 241 14.10 15.23 -4.51
C TYR A 241 14.42 15.89 -5.86
N VAL A 242 14.69 17.18 -5.87
CA VAL A 242 15.09 17.88 -7.09
C VAL A 242 16.34 17.24 -7.70
N SER A 243 17.31 16.87 -6.88
CA SER A 243 18.56 16.22 -7.28
C SER A 243 18.40 14.82 -7.85
N ASP A 244 17.23 14.19 -7.70
CA ASP A 244 16.98 12.84 -8.24
C ASP A 244 16.60 12.83 -9.71
N ILE A 245 16.34 14.01 -10.28
CA ILE A 245 15.94 14.21 -11.66
C ILE A 245 17.03 14.99 -12.36
N THR A 246 17.80 14.32 -13.18
CA THR A 246 18.98 14.85 -13.86
C THR A 246 18.93 14.57 -15.37
N LEU A 247 19.88 15.12 -16.11
CA LEU A 247 20.11 14.71 -17.49
C LEU A 247 20.72 13.29 -17.54
N HIS A 248 20.31 12.52 -18.53
CA HIS A 248 20.90 11.21 -18.74
C HIS A 248 22.34 11.36 -19.24
N PRO A 249 23.35 10.64 -18.66
CA PRO A 249 24.74 10.85 -18.99
C PRO A 249 25.11 10.50 -20.44
N ILE A 250 24.40 9.56 -21.06
CA ILE A 250 24.61 9.12 -22.45
C ILE A 250 23.63 9.83 -23.37
N TYR A 251 22.32 9.79 -23.06
CA TYR A 251 21.26 10.42 -23.86
C TYR A 251 20.95 11.80 -23.29
N ARG A 252 21.78 12.81 -23.64
CA ARG A 252 21.80 14.13 -23.01
C ARG A 252 20.52 14.96 -23.17
N ASP A 253 19.61 14.56 -24.02
CA ASP A 253 18.31 15.19 -24.22
C ASP A 253 17.16 14.45 -23.47
N GLU A 254 17.50 13.40 -22.72
CA GLU A 254 16.58 12.62 -21.91
C GLU A 254 16.76 12.86 -20.42
N ALA A 255 15.67 12.68 -19.66
CA ALA A 255 15.71 12.69 -18.20
C ALA A 255 16.18 11.36 -17.65
N LEU A 256 17.06 11.40 -16.66
CA LEU A 256 17.37 10.30 -15.76
C LEU A 256 16.69 10.56 -14.42
N VAL A 257 15.79 9.68 -14.02
CA VAL A 257 15.05 9.79 -12.76
C VAL A 257 15.40 8.61 -11.87
N ARG A 258 15.91 8.88 -10.66
CA ARG A 258 16.26 7.89 -9.64
C ARG A 258 15.36 8.01 -8.45
N VAL A 259 14.71 6.93 -8.07
CA VAL A 259 13.81 6.90 -6.90
C VAL A 259 14.52 6.18 -5.76
N TYR A 260 14.94 6.93 -4.78
CA TYR A 260 15.68 6.43 -3.62
C TYR A 260 14.73 5.97 -2.51
N HIS A 261 15.19 5.01 -1.73
CA HIS A 261 14.52 4.66 -0.48
C HIS A 261 14.46 5.90 0.44
N PRO A 262 13.29 6.27 0.96
CA PRO A 262 13.11 7.54 1.67
C PRO A 262 13.91 7.67 2.96
N GLU A 263 14.37 6.56 3.54
CA GLU A 263 15.16 6.56 4.78
C GLU A 263 16.61 6.21 4.51
N ILE A 264 16.87 4.99 3.97
CA ILE A 264 18.21 4.42 3.82
C ILE A 264 18.88 4.74 2.49
N GLY A 265 18.17 5.36 1.54
CA GLY A 265 18.75 5.77 0.27
C GLY A 265 19.86 6.82 0.47
N ARG A 266 20.82 6.85 -0.47
CA ARG A 266 21.94 7.81 -0.44
C ARG A 266 21.43 9.24 -0.29
N SER A 267 22.04 9.98 0.62
CA SER A 267 21.80 11.41 0.82
C SER A 267 22.20 12.24 -0.42
N PRO A 268 21.50 13.35 -0.72
CA PRO A 268 21.95 14.31 -1.72
C PRO A 268 23.24 15.05 -1.29
N ASP A 269 23.49 15.14 0.01
CA ASP A 269 24.68 15.71 0.60
C ASP A 269 25.50 14.60 1.24
N SER A 270 26.78 14.50 0.85
CA SER A 270 27.72 13.47 1.32
C SER A 270 28.10 13.58 2.79
N SER A 271 27.74 14.68 3.46
CA SER A 271 27.95 14.85 4.90
C SER A 271 27.05 13.94 5.73
N PHE A 272 25.96 13.42 5.15
CA PHE A 272 24.99 12.59 5.83
C PHE A 272 25.03 11.16 5.28
N ALA A 273 24.92 10.17 6.16
CA ALA A 273 24.98 8.78 5.77
C ALA A 273 23.79 8.33 4.89
N ASN A 274 22.60 8.92 5.10
CA ASN A 274 21.39 8.53 4.40
C ASN A 274 20.36 9.69 4.37
N ARG A 275 19.25 9.50 3.65
CA ARG A 275 18.18 10.49 3.51
C ARG A 275 17.44 10.81 4.80
N ARG A 276 17.33 9.84 5.71
CA ARG A 276 16.70 10.07 7.02
C ARG A 276 17.50 11.05 7.85
N GLU A 277 18.80 10.82 7.96
CA GLU A 277 19.72 11.70 8.69
C GLU A 277 19.71 13.11 8.08
N TYR A 278 19.88 13.19 6.76
CA TYR A 278 19.81 14.47 6.04
C TYR A 278 18.53 15.26 6.34
N LEU A 279 17.35 14.63 6.26
CA LEU A 279 16.10 15.34 6.53
C LEU A 279 15.97 15.80 7.98
N LEU A 280 16.36 14.95 8.95
CA LEU A 280 16.18 15.24 10.36
C LEU A 280 17.14 16.30 10.87
N GLU A 281 18.34 16.40 10.31
CA GLU A 281 19.38 17.32 10.77
C GLU A 281 19.42 18.62 9.98
N SER A 282 19.10 18.60 8.68
CA SER A 282 19.17 19.78 7.82
C SER A 282 17.83 20.43 7.51
N THR A 283 16.71 19.83 7.93
CA THR A 283 15.35 20.35 7.65
C THR A 283 14.40 20.10 8.83
N PHE A 284 13.20 20.71 8.78
CA PHE A 284 12.12 20.43 9.72
C PHE A 284 11.26 19.22 9.32
N TYR A 285 11.69 18.45 8.31
CA TYR A 285 10.95 17.33 7.76
C TYR A 285 11.57 16.00 8.16
N LYS A 286 10.76 14.96 8.10
CA LYS A 286 11.18 13.55 8.24
C LYS A 286 10.85 12.78 6.96
N PRO A 287 11.39 11.57 6.75
CA PRO A 287 11.04 10.75 5.61
C PRO A 287 9.53 10.54 5.52
N ARG A 288 8.96 10.73 4.33
CA ARG A 288 7.51 10.82 4.15
C ARG A 288 6.75 9.52 4.48
N ASN A 289 7.41 8.38 4.46
CA ASN A 289 6.84 7.10 4.87
C ASN A 289 6.73 6.94 6.39
N THR A 290 7.41 7.77 7.18
CA THR A 290 7.38 7.77 8.65
C THR A 290 6.33 8.70 9.26
N TYR A 291 5.66 9.51 8.44
CA TYR A 291 4.48 10.25 8.86
C TYR A 291 3.31 9.29 9.12
N ARG A 292 2.35 9.67 9.97
CA ARG A 292 1.12 8.90 10.18
C ARG A 292 0.21 8.98 8.95
N LEU A 293 -0.63 7.99 8.76
CA LEU A 293 -1.61 7.99 7.65
C LEU A 293 -2.53 9.23 7.65
N SER A 294 -2.82 9.77 8.83
CA SER A 294 -3.64 10.98 8.98
C SER A 294 -2.90 12.27 8.68
N GLU A 295 -1.58 12.27 8.73
CA GLU A 295 -0.78 13.46 8.48
C GLU A 295 -0.73 13.81 7.00
N ARG A 296 -0.76 15.11 6.72
CA ARG A 296 -0.85 15.65 5.36
C ARG A 296 0.30 15.22 4.45
N LEU A 297 1.50 15.05 5.02
CA LEU A 297 2.72 14.74 4.28
C LEU A 297 2.97 13.23 4.12
N TYR A 298 2.11 12.38 4.68
CA TYR A 298 2.28 10.93 4.55
C TYR A 298 2.32 10.51 3.08
N ALA A 299 3.36 9.75 2.74
CA ALA A 299 3.47 9.03 1.47
C ALA A 299 4.04 7.63 1.74
N GLY A 300 3.21 6.59 1.56
CA GLY A 300 3.61 5.22 1.88
C GLY A 300 4.71 4.71 0.95
N TRP A 301 5.62 3.91 1.50
CA TRP A 301 6.66 3.19 0.75
C TRP A 301 6.32 1.70 0.69
N LYS A 302 6.09 1.16 -0.51
CA LYS A 302 5.71 -0.24 -0.71
C LYS A 302 6.89 -1.16 -1.01
N SER A 303 8.06 -0.79 -0.53
CA SER A 303 9.32 -1.54 -0.69
C SER A 303 9.49 -2.08 -2.11
N PRO A 304 9.66 -1.20 -3.12
CA PRO A 304 9.96 -1.62 -4.48
C PRO A 304 11.30 -2.37 -4.54
N LEU A 305 11.54 -3.08 -5.63
CA LEU A 305 12.83 -3.68 -5.91
C LEU A 305 13.85 -2.56 -6.15
N LEU A 306 14.84 -2.45 -5.27
CA LEU A 306 15.98 -1.55 -5.45
C LEU A 306 17.05 -2.26 -6.26
N THR A 307 17.61 -1.59 -7.24
CA THR A 307 18.56 -2.18 -8.19
C THR A 307 20.00 -1.69 -8.01
N ASN A 308 20.22 -0.79 -7.05
CA ASN A 308 21.51 -0.20 -6.79
C ASN A 308 21.86 -0.21 -5.31
N LYS A 309 23.16 -0.35 -4.99
CA LYS A 309 23.69 -0.32 -3.61
C LYS A 309 23.42 1.00 -2.86
N ASP A 310 23.26 2.10 -3.59
CA ASP A 310 22.92 3.41 -3.02
C ASP A 310 21.43 3.52 -2.63
N GLY A 311 20.68 2.42 -2.74
CA GLY A 311 19.28 2.33 -2.28
C GLY A 311 18.28 2.99 -3.21
N TYR A 312 18.47 2.93 -4.54
CA TYR A 312 17.54 3.45 -5.53
C TYR A 312 17.19 2.44 -6.63
N PHE A 313 16.20 2.80 -7.42
CA PHE A 313 15.96 2.25 -8.76
C PHE A 313 15.83 3.39 -9.77
N GLU A 314 16.14 3.10 -11.04
CA GLU A 314 15.97 4.05 -12.14
C GLU A 314 14.62 3.88 -12.82
N VAL A 315 13.99 4.99 -13.18
CA VAL A 315 12.76 5.01 -13.97
C VAL A 315 13.10 4.73 -15.42
N ILE A 316 12.51 3.68 -15.96
CA ILE A 316 12.65 3.32 -17.38
C ILE A 316 11.41 3.85 -18.10
N PHE A 317 11.58 4.87 -18.94
CA PHE A 317 10.46 5.43 -19.69
C PHE A 317 10.03 4.48 -20.83
N ASN A 318 8.73 4.32 -20.99
CA ASN A 318 8.13 3.52 -22.05
C ASN A 318 6.95 4.27 -22.69
N PRO A 319 7.07 4.71 -23.96
CA PRO A 319 8.24 4.59 -24.82
C PRO A 319 9.40 5.52 -24.42
N PRO A 320 10.67 5.23 -24.83
CA PRO A 320 11.87 5.95 -24.38
C PRO A 320 11.88 7.45 -24.67
N GLU A 321 11.37 7.87 -25.82
CA GLU A 321 11.29 9.28 -26.24
C GLU A 321 10.46 10.15 -25.28
N LYS A 322 9.59 9.53 -24.46
CA LYS A 322 8.83 10.23 -23.42
C LYS A 322 9.71 10.72 -22.26
N ALA A 323 10.95 10.22 -22.14
CA ALA A 323 11.94 10.78 -21.23
C ALA A 323 12.31 12.23 -21.59
N LYS A 324 12.38 12.54 -22.89
CA LYS A 324 12.62 13.89 -23.40
C LYS A 324 11.44 14.82 -23.16
N GLU A 325 10.22 14.38 -23.48
CA GLU A 325 9.01 15.18 -23.19
C GLU A 325 8.85 15.45 -21.68
N PHE A 326 9.13 14.46 -20.86
CA PHE A 326 9.17 14.62 -19.40
C PHE A 326 10.21 15.65 -18.99
N LEU A 327 11.42 15.60 -19.53
CA LEU A 327 12.48 16.57 -19.25
C LEU A 327 12.03 18.00 -19.56
N ILE A 328 11.39 18.21 -20.71
CA ILE A 328 10.86 19.51 -21.10
C ILE A 328 9.81 20.01 -20.07
N SER A 329 8.87 19.14 -19.70
CA SER A 329 7.86 19.48 -18.69
C SER A 329 8.49 19.78 -17.33
N TRP A 330 9.52 19.01 -16.94
CA TRP A 330 10.26 19.20 -15.69
C TRP A 330 11.01 20.53 -15.66
N VAL A 331 11.75 20.87 -16.72
CA VAL A 331 12.47 22.15 -16.83
C VAL A 331 11.51 23.33 -16.83
N ASN A 332 10.40 23.24 -17.56
CA ASN A 332 9.37 24.27 -17.55
C ASN A 332 8.72 24.43 -16.18
N TYR A 333 8.49 23.33 -15.47
CA TYR A 333 8.01 23.39 -14.07
C TYR A 333 9.00 24.13 -13.17
N LEU A 334 10.29 23.77 -13.22
CA LEU A 334 11.32 24.42 -12.42
C LEU A 334 11.42 25.91 -12.74
N LYS A 335 11.40 26.26 -14.01
CA LYS A 335 11.60 27.63 -14.47
C LYS A 335 10.42 28.56 -14.22
N TYR A 336 9.19 28.06 -14.40
CA TYR A 336 8.01 28.91 -14.46
C TYR A 336 6.99 28.69 -13.34
N GLN A 337 6.99 27.55 -12.67
CA GLN A 337 5.90 27.18 -11.77
C GLN A 337 6.34 26.69 -10.39
N ARG A 338 7.59 26.24 -10.26
CA ARG A 338 8.07 25.79 -8.96
C ARG A 338 8.22 26.99 -8.04
N VAL A 339 7.49 26.96 -6.94
CA VAL A 339 7.69 27.91 -5.84
C VAL A 339 8.77 27.34 -4.93
N GLU A 340 9.87 28.06 -4.78
CA GLU A 340 10.95 27.63 -3.91
C GLU A 340 10.49 27.64 -2.44
N PRO A 341 10.97 26.69 -1.63
CA PRO A 341 10.74 26.70 -0.19
C PRO A 341 11.24 27.98 0.44
N ALA A 342 10.54 28.46 1.46
CA ALA A 342 11.00 29.58 2.26
C ALA A 342 12.35 29.25 2.91
N LYS A 343 13.22 30.23 3.08
CA LYS A 343 14.55 30.04 3.72
C LYS A 343 14.45 29.44 5.13
N THR A 344 13.35 29.70 5.83
CA THR A 344 13.04 29.20 7.16
C THR A 344 12.41 27.80 7.16
N ASP A 345 12.01 27.27 5.98
CA ASP A 345 11.33 25.99 5.85
C ASP A 345 11.84 25.23 4.61
N THR A 346 13.17 25.13 4.47
CA THR A 346 13.82 24.50 3.32
C THR A 346 13.60 22.98 3.32
N HIS A 347 13.44 22.43 2.12
CA HIS A 347 13.32 21.00 1.90
C HIS A 347 13.76 20.58 0.49
N PRO A 348 14.25 19.34 0.28
CA PRO A 348 14.75 18.87 -1.01
C PRO A 348 13.68 18.38 -1.97
N PHE A 349 12.40 18.24 -1.55
CA PHE A 349 11.37 17.58 -2.35
C PHE A 349 11.16 18.23 -3.72
N ALA A 350 11.05 17.39 -4.75
CA ALA A 350 10.95 17.79 -6.15
C ALA A 350 9.71 18.64 -6.43
N PHE A 351 8.56 18.24 -5.90
CA PHE A 351 7.29 18.90 -6.18
C PHE A 351 6.82 19.72 -4.98
N THR A 352 6.53 21.00 -5.25
CA THR A 352 6.04 21.97 -4.25
C THR A 352 4.61 22.42 -4.59
N ASN A 353 3.89 22.87 -3.58
CA ASN A 353 2.59 23.52 -3.74
C ASN A 353 2.76 25.01 -4.03
N SER A 354 1.66 25.77 -4.04
CA SER A 354 1.65 27.22 -4.31
C SER A 354 2.31 28.07 -3.24
N THR A 355 2.65 27.52 -2.08
CA THR A 355 3.35 28.23 -0.99
C THR A 355 4.81 27.79 -0.85
N GLY A 356 5.32 26.93 -1.74
CA GLY A 356 6.67 26.36 -1.63
C GLY A 356 6.79 25.16 -0.68
N ALA A 357 5.74 24.80 0.05
CA ALA A 357 5.75 23.60 0.89
C ALA A 357 5.66 22.32 0.05
N PRO A 358 6.06 21.14 0.59
CA PRO A 358 6.01 19.90 -0.14
C PRO A 358 4.60 19.55 -0.66
N GLU A 359 4.51 19.12 -1.92
CA GLU A 359 3.24 18.72 -2.52
C GLU A 359 2.67 17.49 -1.83
N THR A 360 1.34 17.33 -1.81
CA THR A 360 0.64 16.27 -1.10
C THR A 360 -0.12 15.32 -2.02
N ILE A 361 -0.23 14.06 -1.61
CA ILE A 361 -1.01 13.05 -2.34
C ILE A 361 -2.46 13.53 -2.56
N LYS A 362 -3.10 14.07 -1.52
CA LYS A 362 -4.50 14.54 -1.59
C LYS A 362 -4.67 15.67 -2.61
N ASN A 363 -3.72 16.62 -2.67
CA ASN A 363 -3.81 17.71 -3.63
C ASN A 363 -3.61 17.22 -5.07
N PHE A 364 -2.61 16.36 -5.31
CA PHE A 364 -2.41 15.74 -6.61
C PHE A 364 -3.64 14.93 -7.06
N GLN A 365 -4.22 14.11 -6.18
CA GLN A 365 -5.45 13.37 -6.48
C GLN A 365 -6.61 14.30 -6.88
N ARG A 366 -6.77 15.42 -6.18
CA ARG A 366 -7.80 16.41 -6.50
C ARG A 366 -7.58 17.05 -7.88
N ILE A 367 -6.32 17.34 -8.23
CA ILE A 367 -5.96 17.91 -9.53
C ILE A 367 -6.21 16.87 -10.63
N HIS A 368 -5.73 15.65 -10.47
CA HIS A 368 -5.93 14.55 -11.40
C HIS A 368 -7.43 14.28 -11.64
N LYS A 369 -8.22 14.18 -10.56
CA LYS A 369 -9.66 13.99 -10.66
C LYS A 369 -10.35 15.10 -11.49
N ARG A 370 -9.94 16.36 -11.29
CA ARG A 370 -10.48 17.48 -12.07
C ARG A 370 -10.06 17.39 -13.54
N ALA A 371 -8.80 17.05 -13.80
CA ALA A 371 -8.28 16.90 -15.16
C ALA A 371 -8.99 15.79 -15.93
N VAL A 372 -9.22 14.64 -15.31
CA VAL A 372 -9.96 13.51 -15.91
C VAL A 372 -11.41 13.93 -16.24
N LYS A 373 -12.08 14.62 -15.32
CA LYS A 373 -13.44 15.13 -15.58
C LYS A 373 -13.47 16.16 -16.69
N LYS A 374 -12.45 17.04 -16.78
CA LYS A 374 -12.35 18.09 -17.80
C LYS A 374 -12.25 17.51 -19.22
N ILE A 375 -11.72 16.31 -19.38
CA ILE A 375 -11.66 15.61 -20.67
C ILE A 375 -12.88 14.71 -20.94
N GLY A 376 -13.93 14.80 -20.12
CA GLY A 376 -15.18 14.09 -20.30
C GLY A 376 -15.20 12.66 -19.74
N LEU A 377 -14.22 12.28 -18.91
CA LEU A 377 -14.16 10.94 -18.32
C LEU A 377 -14.62 10.94 -16.85
N GLU A 378 -15.22 9.84 -16.43
CA GLU A 378 -15.48 9.57 -15.00
C GLU A 378 -14.26 8.98 -14.32
N VAL A 379 -14.07 9.33 -13.02
CA VAL A 379 -12.96 8.81 -12.22
C VAL A 379 -13.42 7.58 -11.45
N GLN A 380 -13.18 6.41 -12.02
CA GLN A 380 -13.55 5.12 -11.45
C GLN A 380 -12.40 4.12 -11.62
N LYS A 381 -12.27 3.23 -10.63
CA LYS A 381 -11.26 2.18 -10.66
C LYS A 381 -11.56 1.16 -11.77
N GLU A 382 -12.82 0.87 -11.97
CA GLU A 382 -13.37 -0.05 -12.95
C GLU A 382 -13.13 0.42 -14.38
N LEU A 383 -12.99 1.73 -14.59
CA LEU A 383 -12.66 2.36 -15.88
C LEU A 383 -11.16 2.61 -16.06
N GLY A 384 -10.33 2.28 -15.07
CA GLY A 384 -8.90 2.54 -15.09
C GLY A 384 -8.50 4.02 -14.98
N THR A 385 -9.45 4.94 -14.81
CA THR A 385 -9.25 6.40 -14.85
C THR A 385 -8.74 7.00 -13.52
N THR A 386 -8.34 6.17 -12.58
CA THR A 386 -7.62 6.60 -11.37
C THR A 386 -6.11 6.68 -11.63
N GLU A 387 -5.37 7.33 -10.71
CA GLU A 387 -3.91 7.46 -10.83
C GLU A 387 -3.19 6.10 -10.94
N HIS A 388 -3.78 5.04 -10.39
CA HIS A 388 -3.20 3.69 -10.49
C HIS A 388 -3.34 3.07 -11.88
N GLY A 389 -4.36 3.47 -12.64
CA GLY A 389 -4.58 3.04 -14.03
C GLY A 389 -3.41 3.41 -14.95
N HIS A 390 -2.70 4.52 -14.70
CA HIS A 390 -1.51 4.91 -15.46
C HIS A 390 -0.39 3.89 -15.35
N ARG A 391 -0.13 3.39 -14.13
CA ARG A 391 0.86 2.33 -13.93
C ARG A 391 0.44 1.01 -14.59
N HIS A 392 -0.85 0.72 -14.63
CA HIS A 392 -1.36 -0.42 -15.40
C HIS A 392 -1.14 -0.23 -16.91
N ALA A 393 -1.35 0.98 -17.44
CA ALA A 393 -1.06 1.28 -18.84
C ALA A 393 0.42 1.04 -19.17
N TYR A 394 1.34 1.43 -18.31
CA TYR A 394 2.77 1.11 -18.46
C TYR A 394 3.03 -0.39 -18.54
N GLY A 395 2.47 -1.17 -17.61
CA GLY A 395 2.66 -2.63 -17.58
C GLY A 395 2.13 -3.33 -18.84
N TYR A 396 0.99 -2.88 -19.36
CA TYR A 396 0.45 -3.41 -20.62
C TYR A 396 1.29 -3.03 -21.84
N ARG A 397 1.80 -1.79 -21.92
CA ARG A 397 2.72 -1.41 -23.00
C ARG A 397 4.03 -2.23 -22.94
N ALA A 398 4.58 -2.47 -21.74
CA ALA A 398 5.75 -3.31 -21.57
C ALA A 398 5.51 -4.74 -22.08
N ARG A 399 4.32 -5.31 -21.81
CA ARG A 399 3.93 -6.61 -22.37
C ARG A 399 3.79 -6.57 -23.90
N GLN A 400 3.18 -5.53 -24.48
CA GLN A 400 3.01 -5.38 -25.92
C GLN A 400 4.34 -5.30 -26.66
N LEU A 401 5.38 -4.77 -26.02
CA LEU A 401 6.76 -4.79 -26.52
C LEU A 401 7.43 -6.17 -26.42
N GLY A 402 6.74 -7.18 -25.89
CA GLY A 402 7.27 -8.52 -25.74
C GLY A 402 8.22 -8.73 -24.58
N LEU A 403 8.27 -7.79 -23.60
CA LEU A 403 9.15 -7.95 -22.43
C LEU A 403 8.75 -9.19 -21.62
N SER A 404 9.74 -9.94 -21.19
CA SER A 404 9.58 -11.09 -20.30
C SER A 404 9.09 -10.69 -18.93
N GLN A 405 8.61 -11.67 -18.15
CA GLN A 405 8.16 -11.43 -16.76
C GLN A 405 9.25 -10.76 -15.90
N VAL A 406 10.51 -11.16 -16.07
CA VAL A 406 11.65 -10.62 -15.31
C VAL A 406 11.93 -9.18 -15.70
N GLU A 407 11.86 -8.86 -17.01
CA GLU A 407 12.06 -7.51 -17.51
C GLU A 407 10.93 -6.59 -17.07
N ILE A 408 9.66 -7.03 -17.12
CA ILE A 408 8.53 -6.27 -16.60
C ILE A 408 8.66 -6.08 -15.07
N GLN A 409 9.10 -7.11 -14.33
CA GLN A 409 9.37 -7.01 -12.91
C GLN A 409 10.39 -5.90 -12.62
N LYS A 410 11.50 -5.88 -13.35
CA LYS A 410 12.56 -4.89 -13.21
C LYS A 410 12.09 -3.50 -13.61
N ALA A 411 11.44 -3.35 -14.77
CA ALA A 411 10.94 -2.07 -15.27
C ALA A 411 9.86 -1.45 -14.39
N MET A 412 9.03 -2.27 -13.74
CA MET A 412 8.00 -1.81 -12.81
C MET A 412 8.42 -1.85 -11.33
N HIS A 413 9.66 -2.23 -11.05
CA HIS A 413 10.21 -2.31 -9.69
C HIS A 413 9.36 -3.17 -8.73
N HIS A 414 8.86 -4.31 -9.24
CA HIS A 414 8.09 -5.24 -8.43
C HIS A 414 9.02 -6.10 -7.57
N LYS A 415 8.78 -6.14 -6.26
CA LYS A 415 9.52 -7.02 -5.34
C LYS A 415 9.25 -8.50 -5.64
N SER A 416 8.01 -8.83 -6.00
CA SER A 416 7.60 -10.20 -6.37
C SER A 416 7.31 -10.28 -7.86
N SER A 417 7.86 -11.29 -8.54
CA SER A 417 7.56 -11.61 -9.94
C SER A 417 6.07 -11.93 -10.18
N LEU A 418 5.40 -12.47 -9.18
CA LEU A 418 3.95 -12.75 -9.24
C LEU A 418 3.10 -11.47 -9.46
N SER A 419 3.62 -10.31 -9.07
CA SER A 419 2.92 -9.03 -9.30
C SER A 419 2.83 -8.66 -10.78
N CYS A 420 3.64 -9.27 -11.64
CA CYS A 420 3.64 -9.06 -13.09
C CYS A 420 2.59 -9.91 -13.81
N LEU A 421 2.11 -10.99 -13.19
CA LEU A 421 1.17 -11.92 -13.82
C LEU A 421 -0.10 -11.25 -14.33
N VAL A 422 -0.55 -10.19 -13.63
CA VAL A 422 -1.73 -9.40 -14.05
C VAL A 422 -1.58 -8.77 -15.45
N TYR A 423 -0.36 -8.60 -15.93
CA TYR A 423 -0.07 -8.06 -17.27
C TYR A 423 0.24 -9.15 -18.29
N ILE A 424 0.75 -10.30 -17.85
CA ILE A 424 1.29 -11.37 -18.72
C ILE A 424 0.24 -12.43 -19.00
N GLN A 425 -0.72 -12.64 -18.07
CA GLN A 425 -1.78 -13.61 -18.28
C GLN A 425 -2.54 -13.30 -19.58
N PRO A 426 -2.67 -14.29 -20.49
CA PRO A 426 -3.42 -14.10 -21.72
C PRO A 426 -4.90 -13.90 -21.38
N THR A 427 -5.53 -13.00 -22.11
CA THR A 427 -6.99 -12.86 -22.03
C THR A 427 -7.66 -13.97 -22.84
N SER A 428 -8.95 -14.20 -22.61
CA SER A 428 -9.73 -15.15 -23.43
C SER A 428 -9.65 -14.79 -24.91
N GLU A 429 -9.57 -13.51 -25.27
CA GLU A 429 -9.41 -13.04 -26.63
C GLU A 429 -8.02 -13.33 -27.20
N ASP A 430 -6.96 -13.12 -26.40
CA ASP A 430 -5.58 -13.50 -26.78
C ASP A 430 -5.50 -15.01 -27.10
N ILE A 431 -6.20 -15.84 -26.29
CA ILE A 431 -6.26 -17.30 -26.50
C ILE A 431 -7.03 -17.63 -27.76
N ARG A 432 -8.19 -17.01 -27.98
CA ARG A 432 -9.00 -17.22 -29.20
C ARG A 432 -8.24 -16.82 -30.46
N SER A 433 -7.54 -15.68 -30.46
CA SER A 433 -6.74 -15.22 -31.59
C SER A 433 -5.65 -16.23 -31.92
N LYS A 434 -4.89 -16.68 -30.89
CA LYS A 434 -3.87 -17.71 -31.08
C LYS A 434 -4.43 -19.03 -31.61
N MET A 435 -5.58 -19.47 -31.09
CA MET A 435 -6.24 -20.70 -31.60
C MET A 435 -6.69 -20.58 -33.07
N ARG A 436 -7.01 -19.37 -33.55
CA ARG A 436 -7.34 -19.13 -34.94
C ARG A 436 -6.12 -19.06 -35.86
N GLU A 437 -4.95 -18.68 -35.33
CA GLU A 437 -3.69 -18.63 -36.08
C GLU A 437 -3.04 -20.01 -36.25
N ILE A 438 -3.40 -20.98 -35.40
CA ILE A 438 -2.98 -22.38 -35.53
C ILE A 438 -3.94 -23.07 -36.46
N LYS A 439 -3.71 -22.92 -37.76
CA LYS A 439 -4.34 -23.71 -38.83
C LYS A 439 -3.33 -24.59 -39.51
#